data_310589b5af9f59853a8769b951209884
#
_entry.id   310589b5af9f59853a8769b951209884
#
_cell.length_a   1.000
_cell.length_b   1.000
_cell.length_c   1.000
_cell.angle_alpha   90.00
_cell.angle_beta   90.00
_cell.angle_gamma   90.00
#
_symmetry.space_group_name_H-M   'P 1'
#
loop_
_entity.id
_entity.type
_entity.pdbx_description
1 polymer ?
#
loop_
_entity_poly.entity_id
_entity_poly.type
_entity_poly.pdbx_seq_one_letter_code
_entity_poly.pdbx_strand_id
1 'polypeptide(L)'
;MPKTPPVVFAVARKYQIMVPVEAECVMWVQVGDETYYDDSNGILRSSRPIHRVSVPCEALNRAGRYTICTRKIVERKPYYPILEDEVRASFDFIPVPENRSPRFFVVADAHNHAEPAIAAARAYGEIDFLILNGDIPNHSGDIANFDIIYQIAGDITEGRIPVIFARGNHDLRGVHAEDLADYTPSDEGRTYFTFRLGDVWGIVLDCGEDKLDSQVEYGGTICCHAFRLRETAFLRRVIANAKDEYEAPGVRLHLVVAHNPFSQVLEPPFDIEQDLYREWCQLIKESIHPQLMLCGHIHRRYISLPGSQYDQLGQPCPMIVCSEVKDGRFTFCGVRVDDCETAQVSFVNGDGSLADTASVPLAAPSR
;
A
#
# COMPACT_ATOMS: atom_id res chain seq x y z
N MET A 1 -2.28 -9.76 23.11
CA MET A 1 -3.57 -9.36 22.51
C MET A 1 -3.29 -8.44 21.35
N PRO A 2 -4.09 -8.40 20.30
CA PRO A 2 -3.92 -7.40 19.23
C PRO A 2 -3.99 -5.97 19.76
N LYS A 3 -3.10 -5.09 19.29
CA LYS A 3 -3.11 -3.65 19.63
C LYS A 3 -4.20 -2.89 18.87
N THR A 4 -4.48 -3.32 17.64
CA THR A 4 -5.44 -2.73 16.71
C THR A 4 -6.29 -3.83 16.07
N PRO A 5 -7.38 -3.52 15.37
CA PRO A 5 -7.98 -4.46 14.43
C PRO A 5 -6.93 -5.01 13.47
N PRO A 6 -7.08 -6.24 12.95
CA PRO A 6 -6.18 -6.78 11.93
C PRO A 6 -6.25 -5.96 10.66
N VAL A 7 -5.19 -5.99 9.87
CA VAL A 7 -5.16 -5.39 8.54
C VAL A 7 -4.92 -6.48 7.49
N VAL A 8 -5.73 -6.48 6.43
CA VAL A 8 -5.65 -7.45 5.33
C VAL A 8 -5.00 -6.79 4.14
N PHE A 9 -3.68 -6.90 4.01
CA PHE A 9 -2.94 -6.32 2.90
C PHE A 9 -2.98 -7.23 1.67
N ALA A 10 -3.27 -6.68 0.50
CA ALA A 10 -3.19 -7.40 -0.76
C ALA A 10 -1.79 -7.24 -1.37
N VAL A 11 -1.10 -8.37 -1.54
CA VAL A 11 0.26 -8.44 -2.09
C VAL A 11 0.33 -9.61 -3.06
N ALA A 12 0.65 -9.35 -4.32
CA ALA A 12 0.62 -10.34 -5.37
C ALA A 12 -0.74 -11.08 -5.43
N ARG A 13 -0.75 -12.39 -5.27
CA ARG A 13 -1.97 -13.21 -5.23
C ARG A 13 -2.36 -13.67 -3.82
N LYS A 14 -1.86 -12.98 -2.80
CA LYS A 14 -2.08 -13.32 -1.39
C LYS A 14 -2.61 -12.12 -0.63
N TYR A 15 -3.38 -12.41 0.39
CA TYR A 15 -3.61 -11.48 1.48
C TYR A 15 -2.61 -11.77 2.59
N GLN A 16 -1.93 -10.74 3.06
CA GLN A 16 -1.12 -10.77 4.27
C GLN A 16 -1.95 -10.18 5.41
N ILE A 17 -2.46 -11.06 6.28
CA ILE A 17 -3.19 -10.62 7.47
C ILE A 17 -2.14 -10.28 8.52
N MET A 18 -2.01 -9.00 8.80
CA MET A 18 -1.01 -8.48 9.72
C MET A 18 -1.65 -7.91 10.99
N VAL A 19 -1.01 -8.21 12.12
CA VAL A 19 -1.56 -7.89 13.44
C VAL A 19 -0.43 -7.46 14.37
N PRO A 20 -0.38 -6.21 14.81
CA PRO A 20 0.49 -5.80 15.92
C PRO A 20 -0.06 -6.33 17.24
N VAL A 21 0.83 -6.84 18.10
CA VAL A 21 0.48 -7.46 19.38
C VAL A 21 1.18 -6.79 20.55
N GLU A 22 0.50 -6.76 21.71
CA GLU A 22 1.02 -6.16 22.93
C GLU A 22 2.04 -7.05 23.67
N ALA A 23 1.96 -8.35 23.44
CA ALA A 23 2.78 -9.33 24.15
C ALA A 23 3.24 -10.43 23.20
N GLU A 24 4.38 -11.01 23.50
CA GLU A 24 4.93 -12.15 22.76
C GLU A 24 3.92 -13.30 22.70
N CYS A 25 3.53 -13.68 21.50
CA CYS A 25 2.57 -14.75 21.26
C CYS A 25 2.89 -15.51 19.96
N VAL A 26 2.31 -16.67 19.78
CA VAL A 26 2.19 -17.32 18.47
C VAL A 26 0.81 -17.03 17.89
N MET A 27 0.76 -16.80 16.58
CA MET A 27 -0.49 -16.49 15.87
C MET A 27 -0.67 -17.45 14.68
N TRP A 28 -1.93 -17.73 14.36
CA TRP A 28 -2.35 -18.37 13.12
C TRP A 28 -3.73 -17.88 12.72
N VAL A 29 -4.09 -18.10 11.47
CA VAL A 29 -5.38 -17.69 10.90
C VAL A 29 -6.09 -18.93 10.36
N GLN A 30 -7.38 -19.06 10.65
CA GLN A 30 -8.25 -20.05 10.07
C GLN A 30 -9.17 -19.41 9.02
N VAL A 31 -9.22 -20.03 7.83
CA VAL A 31 -10.09 -19.61 6.73
C VAL A 31 -10.80 -20.86 6.20
N GLY A 32 -12.11 -20.96 6.43
CA GLY A 32 -12.83 -22.21 6.21
C GLY A 32 -12.24 -23.33 7.05
N ASP A 33 -11.88 -24.44 6.40
CA ASP A 33 -11.27 -25.61 7.06
C ASP A 33 -9.73 -25.57 7.06
N GLU A 34 -9.13 -24.54 6.46
CA GLU A 34 -7.67 -24.42 6.35
C GLU A 34 -7.08 -23.54 7.45
N THR A 35 -5.83 -23.84 7.83
CA THR A 35 -5.08 -23.10 8.83
C THR A 35 -3.77 -22.61 8.24
N TYR A 36 -3.52 -21.31 8.40
CA TYR A 36 -2.33 -20.61 7.93
C TYR A 36 -1.55 -20.08 9.12
N TYR A 37 -0.24 -20.20 9.10
CA TYR A 37 0.64 -19.84 10.20
C TYR A 37 1.51 -18.64 9.86
N ASP A 38 1.93 -17.90 10.90
CA ASP A 38 3.04 -16.96 10.77
C ASP A 38 4.37 -17.74 10.82
N ASP A 39 4.84 -18.15 9.66
CA ASP A 39 6.09 -18.88 9.43
C ASP A 39 7.18 -18.01 8.78
N SER A 40 7.06 -16.72 8.90
CA SER A 40 7.95 -15.73 8.25
C SER A 40 9.43 -15.87 8.63
N ASN A 41 9.75 -16.56 9.72
CA ASN A 41 11.11 -16.91 10.12
C ASN A 41 11.54 -18.35 9.74
N GLY A 42 10.75 -19.05 8.93
CA GLY A 42 11.03 -20.39 8.43
C GLY A 42 10.38 -21.52 9.26
N ILE A 43 11.15 -22.28 10.05
CA ILE A 43 10.66 -23.48 10.76
C ILE A 43 9.77 -23.14 11.95
N LEU A 44 10.14 -22.14 12.75
CA LEU A 44 9.40 -21.76 13.94
C LEU A 44 8.29 -20.77 13.59
N ARG A 45 7.16 -20.88 14.27
CA ARG A 45 6.14 -19.83 14.23
C ARG A 45 6.73 -18.56 14.81
N SER A 46 6.51 -17.45 14.11
CA SER A 46 6.95 -16.14 14.56
C SER A 46 6.30 -15.76 15.89
N SER A 47 7.03 -15.00 16.70
CA SER A 47 6.52 -14.33 17.90
C SER A 47 6.90 -12.85 17.89
N ARG A 48 7.14 -12.30 16.71
CA ARG A 48 7.48 -10.89 16.51
C ARG A 48 6.32 -9.97 16.96
N PRO A 49 6.62 -8.69 17.27
CA PRO A 49 5.60 -7.73 17.72
C PRO A 49 4.52 -7.44 16.67
N ILE A 50 4.80 -7.74 15.40
CA ILE A 50 3.83 -7.69 14.30
C ILE A 50 3.83 -9.04 13.61
N HIS A 51 2.70 -9.71 13.63
CA HIS A 51 2.50 -10.97 12.94
C HIS A 51 2.10 -10.76 11.49
N ARG A 52 2.54 -11.67 10.60
CA ARG A 52 2.14 -11.73 9.19
C ARG A 52 1.74 -13.14 8.83
N VAL A 53 0.47 -13.35 8.52
CA VAL A 53 -0.03 -14.63 8.01
C VAL A 53 -0.47 -14.47 6.56
N SER A 54 0.16 -15.20 5.65
CA SER A 54 -0.17 -15.17 4.23
C SER A 54 -1.28 -16.16 3.90
N VAL A 55 -2.36 -15.69 3.25
CA VAL A 55 -3.52 -16.46 2.84
C VAL A 55 -3.74 -16.27 1.35
N PRO A 56 -4.00 -17.31 0.53
CA PRO A 56 -4.37 -17.13 -0.86
C PRO A 56 -5.62 -16.24 -1.01
N CYS A 57 -5.59 -15.28 -1.94
CA CYS A 57 -6.73 -14.37 -2.14
C CYS A 57 -8.03 -15.13 -2.40
N GLU A 58 -7.98 -16.16 -3.25
CA GLU A 58 -9.16 -16.97 -3.60
C GLU A 58 -9.77 -17.68 -2.38
N ALA A 59 -8.93 -18.14 -1.43
CA ALA A 59 -9.41 -18.82 -0.24
C ALA A 59 -10.21 -17.87 0.65
N LEU A 60 -9.65 -16.69 0.94
CA LEU A 60 -10.32 -15.70 1.79
C LEU A 60 -11.55 -15.07 1.09
N ASN A 61 -11.45 -14.76 -0.21
CA ASN A 61 -12.58 -14.23 -0.99
C ASN A 61 -13.77 -15.19 -0.98
N ARG A 62 -13.51 -16.50 -1.14
CA ARG A 62 -14.55 -17.52 -1.12
C ARG A 62 -15.16 -17.71 0.27
N ALA A 63 -14.33 -17.67 1.32
CA ALA A 63 -14.80 -17.88 2.69
C ALA A 63 -15.59 -16.68 3.23
N GLY A 64 -15.25 -15.45 2.82
CA GLY A 64 -15.90 -14.23 3.28
C GLY A 64 -15.71 -13.94 4.78
N ARG A 65 -14.83 -14.69 5.45
CA ARG A 65 -14.49 -14.53 6.87
C ARG A 65 -13.21 -15.26 7.23
N TYR A 66 -12.58 -14.84 8.33
CA TYR A 66 -11.41 -15.50 8.90
C TYR A 66 -11.42 -15.39 10.42
N THR A 67 -10.66 -16.28 11.08
CA THR A 67 -10.50 -16.28 12.53
C THR A 67 -9.02 -16.20 12.88
N ILE A 68 -8.64 -15.19 13.64
CA ILE A 68 -7.32 -15.06 14.23
C ILE A 68 -7.30 -15.85 15.53
N CYS A 69 -6.32 -16.72 15.66
CA CYS A 69 -6.06 -17.50 16.87
C CYS A 69 -4.69 -17.11 17.42
N THR A 70 -4.62 -16.84 18.71
CA THR A 70 -3.38 -16.47 19.39
C THR A 70 -3.18 -17.29 20.67
N ARG A 71 -1.93 -17.54 21.03
CA ARG A 71 -1.54 -18.04 22.34
C ARG A 71 -0.34 -17.24 22.85
N LYS A 72 -0.50 -16.56 23.96
CA LYS A 72 0.57 -15.79 24.59
C LYS A 72 1.67 -16.73 25.09
N ILE A 73 2.91 -16.31 24.94
CA ILE A 73 4.09 -17.00 25.45
C ILE A 73 4.37 -16.46 26.85
N VAL A 74 4.25 -17.34 27.86
CA VAL A 74 4.53 -16.98 29.26
C VAL A 74 6.01 -17.13 29.56
N GLU A 75 6.61 -18.22 29.06
CA GLU A 75 8.02 -18.54 29.28
C GLU A 75 8.57 -19.34 28.10
N ARG A 76 9.71 -18.94 27.58
CA ARG A 76 10.46 -19.74 26.59
C ARG A 76 11.43 -20.67 27.28
N LYS A 77 11.21 -21.97 27.10
CA LYS A 77 12.14 -23.00 27.50
C LYS A 77 12.88 -23.58 26.30
N PRO A 78 14.06 -24.21 26.46
CA PRO A 78 14.84 -24.72 25.34
C PRO A 78 14.11 -25.69 24.41
N TYR A 79 13.16 -26.46 24.94
CA TYR A 79 12.45 -27.49 24.16
C TYR A 79 10.97 -27.17 23.93
N TYR A 80 10.30 -26.58 24.89
CA TYR A 80 8.87 -26.22 24.77
C TYR A 80 8.56 -25.02 25.65
N PRO A 81 7.88 -24.02 25.07
CA PRO A 81 7.43 -22.86 25.80
C PRO A 81 6.23 -23.21 26.70
N ILE A 82 6.01 -22.40 27.73
CA ILE A 82 4.74 -22.35 28.46
C ILE A 82 3.88 -21.30 27.76
N LEU A 83 2.70 -21.71 27.33
CA LEU A 83 1.73 -20.88 26.61
C LEU A 83 0.45 -20.75 27.44
N GLU A 84 -0.21 -19.60 27.34
CA GLU A 84 -1.59 -19.41 27.82
C GLU A 84 -2.59 -20.18 26.92
N ASP A 85 -3.84 -20.21 27.34
CA ASP A 85 -4.93 -20.77 26.54
C ASP A 85 -5.10 -19.99 25.22
N GLU A 86 -5.70 -20.67 24.26
CA GLU A 86 -5.99 -20.10 22.93
C GLU A 86 -7.09 -19.05 23.03
N VAL A 87 -6.84 -17.89 22.41
CA VAL A 87 -7.81 -16.82 22.22
C VAL A 87 -8.16 -16.72 20.74
N ARG A 88 -9.46 -16.59 20.44
CA ARG A 88 -9.99 -16.49 19.07
C ARG A 88 -10.76 -15.21 18.85
N ALA A 89 -10.56 -14.59 17.66
CA ALA A 89 -11.35 -13.46 17.20
C ALA A 89 -11.70 -13.66 15.72
N SER A 90 -12.98 -13.59 15.38
CA SER A 90 -13.46 -13.78 14.00
C SER A 90 -13.84 -12.45 13.38
N PHE A 91 -13.53 -12.31 12.09
CA PHE A 91 -13.78 -11.13 11.27
C PHE A 91 -14.49 -11.55 9.99
N ASP A 92 -15.49 -10.78 9.58
CA ASP A 92 -16.04 -10.88 8.23
C ASP A 92 -15.08 -10.21 7.25
N PHE A 93 -15.00 -10.74 6.04
CA PHE A 93 -14.20 -10.18 4.97
C PHE A 93 -15.07 -9.95 3.73
N ILE A 94 -14.98 -8.76 3.17
CA ILE A 94 -15.71 -8.32 2.00
C ILE A 94 -14.71 -8.16 0.86
N PRO A 95 -14.64 -9.10 -0.08
CA PRO A 95 -13.78 -8.97 -1.25
C PRO A 95 -14.26 -7.82 -2.14
N VAL A 96 -13.33 -7.21 -2.87
CA VAL A 96 -13.69 -6.20 -3.87
C VAL A 96 -14.58 -6.84 -4.93
N PRO A 97 -15.79 -6.32 -5.15
CA PRO A 97 -16.73 -6.91 -6.09
C PRO A 97 -16.26 -6.76 -7.54
N GLU A 98 -16.54 -7.78 -8.35
CA GLU A 98 -16.32 -7.75 -9.79
C GLU A 98 -17.49 -7.05 -10.51
N ASN A 99 -17.21 -6.50 -11.70
CA ASN A 99 -18.21 -5.86 -12.57
C ASN A 99 -18.98 -4.69 -11.92
N ARG A 100 -18.34 -4.03 -10.96
CA ARG A 100 -18.86 -2.85 -10.30
C ARG A 100 -17.78 -1.75 -10.30
N SER A 101 -18.23 -0.50 -10.33
CA SER A 101 -17.35 0.68 -10.18
C SER A 101 -16.65 0.66 -8.82
N PRO A 102 -15.33 0.46 -8.75
CA PRO A 102 -14.63 0.40 -7.49
C PRO A 102 -14.58 1.78 -6.83
N ARG A 103 -14.69 1.77 -5.51
CA ARG A 103 -14.60 2.95 -4.67
C ARG A 103 -13.51 2.75 -3.63
N PHE A 104 -12.54 3.63 -3.58
CA PHE A 104 -11.40 3.49 -2.66
C PHE A 104 -10.97 4.83 -2.08
N PHE A 105 -10.26 4.78 -0.99
CA PHE A 105 -9.69 5.93 -0.32
C PHE A 105 -8.17 5.82 -0.29
N VAL A 106 -7.49 6.95 -0.46
CA VAL A 106 -6.03 7.03 -0.48
C VAL A 106 -5.57 7.94 0.65
N VAL A 107 -4.74 7.39 1.53
CA VAL A 107 -4.02 8.12 2.58
C VAL A 107 -2.55 8.15 2.20
N ALA A 108 -1.99 9.33 2.01
CA ALA A 108 -0.55 9.55 1.86
C ALA A 108 -0.13 10.68 2.79
N ASP A 109 1.15 10.75 3.14
CA ASP A 109 1.74 11.86 3.92
C ASP A 109 1.02 12.09 5.27
N ALA A 110 0.64 11.00 5.95
CA ALA A 110 -0.02 11.08 7.25
C ALA A 110 0.93 11.49 8.38
N HIS A 111 2.22 11.19 8.28
CA HIS A 111 3.28 11.61 9.21
C HIS A 111 2.90 11.47 10.69
N ASN A 112 2.46 10.29 11.10
CA ASN A 112 1.98 9.96 12.46
C ASN A 112 0.65 10.62 12.86
N HIS A 113 -0.12 11.21 11.94
CA HIS A 113 -1.42 11.83 12.25
C HIS A 113 -2.56 10.89 11.83
N ALA A 114 -2.96 9.98 12.72
CA ALA A 114 -4.05 9.02 12.43
C ALA A 114 -5.42 9.67 12.37
N GLU A 115 -5.74 10.52 13.34
CA GLU A 115 -7.10 11.08 13.50
C GLU A 115 -7.60 11.81 12.24
N PRO A 116 -6.83 12.71 11.60
CA PRO A 116 -7.26 13.35 10.36
C PRO A 116 -7.53 12.38 9.22
N ALA A 117 -6.67 11.34 9.06
CA ALA A 117 -6.84 10.36 8.00
C ALA A 117 -8.11 9.51 8.21
N ILE A 118 -8.36 9.06 9.44
CA ILE A 118 -9.53 8.28 9.81
C ILE A 118 -10.82 9.12 9.66
N ALA A 119 -10.80 10.37 10.12
CA ALA A 119 -11.96 11.25 10.01
C ALA A 119 -12.32 11.55 8.54
N ALA A 120 -11.34 11.83 7.70
CA ALA A 120 -11.54 12.05 6.28
C ALA A 120 -12.09 10.80 5.56
N ALA A 121 -11.54 9.61 5.84
CA ALA A 121 -12.03 8.36 5.27
C ALA A 121 -13.48 8.06 5.69
N ARG A 122 -13.81 8.24 6.95
CA ARG A 122 -15.18 8.07 7.46
C ARG A 122 -16.17 9.05 6.82
N ALA A 123 -15.76 10.30 6.62
CA ALA A 123 -16.59 11.30 5.94
C ALA A 123 -16.80 11.01 4.46
N TYR A 124 -15.81 10.42 3.78
CA TYR A 124 -15.95 9.95 2.41
C TYR A 124 -16.98 8.81 2.29
N GLY A 125 -17.08 7.96 3.30
CA GLY A 125 -18.07 6.90 3.43
C GLY A 125 -17.56 5.52 2.98
N GLU A 126 -18.45 4.67 2.48
CA GLU A 126 -18.11 3.29 2.14
C GLU A 126 -17.06 3.20 1.02
N ILE A 127 -16.10 2.30 1.20
CA ILE A 127 -15.04 1.99 0.27
C ILE A 127 -14.90 0.48 0.08
N ASP A 128 -14.43 0.06 -1.09
CA ASP A 128 -14.16 -1.34 -1.40
C ASP A 128 -12.74 -1.75 -0.96
N PHE A 129 -11.79 -0.81 -0.95
CA PHE A 129 -10.43 -1.00 -0.44
C PHE A 129 -9.77 0.33 -0.05
N LEU A 130 -8.73 0.24 0.76
CA LEU A 130 -7.92 1.37 1.20
C LEU A 130 -6.53 1.32 0.54
N ILE A 131 -5.95 2.46 0.21
CA ILE A 131 -4.55 2.59 -0.20
C ILE A 131 -3.82 3.47 0.82
N LEU A 132 -2.78 2.92 1.44
CA LEU A 132 -1.79 3.69 2.21
C LEU A 132 -0.60 3.94 1.29
N ASN A 133 -0.44 5.18 0.83
CA ASN A 133 0.50 5.51 -0.24
C ASN A 133 1.71 6.30 0.27
N GLY A 134 2.44 5.72 1.22
CA GLY A 134 3.72 6.23 1.70
C GLY A 134 3.64 7.37 2.70
N ASP A 135 4.73 7.56 3.41
CA ASP A 135 4.90 8.57 4.46
C ASP A 135 3.80 8.51 5.53
N ILE A 136 3.40 7.28 5.86
CA ILE A 136 2.41 7.04 6.92
C ILE A 136 3.06 7.28 8.29
N PRO A 137 4.19 6.63 8.68
CA PRO A 137 5.01 7.09 9.79
C PRO A 137 5.83 8.32 9.37
N ASN A 138 6.23 9.11 10.35
CA ASN A 138 7.13 10.23 10.11
C ASN A 138 8.60 9.79 9.90
N HIS A 139 8.98 8.64 10.46
CA HIS A 139 10.28 7.99 10.28
C HIS A 139 10.28 6.59 10.90
N SER A 140 11.25 5.75 10.52
CA SER A 140 11.47 4.39 11.02
C SER A 140 12.53 4.31 12.15
N GLY A 141 12.66 5.36 12.95
CA GLY A 141 13.62 5.40 14.07
C GLY A 141 13.16 4.69 15.33
N ASP A 142 11.87 4.35 15.42
CA ASP A 142 11.26 3.60 16.52
C ASP A 142 10.23 2.62 15.95
N ILE A 143 10.21 1.39 16.44
CA ILE A 143 9.22 0.36 16.05
C ILE A 143 7.79 0.84 16.31
N ALA A 144 7.57 1.61 17.38
CA ALA A 144 6.27 2.16 17.70
C ALA A 144 5.70 3.07 16.60
N ASN A 145 6.55 3.65 15.75
CA ASN A 145 6.09 4.45 14.61
C ASN A 145 5.36 3.60 13.56
N PHE A 146 5.61 2.30 13.47
CA PHE A 146 4.85 1.42 12.57
C PHE A 146 3.43 1.16 13.07
N ASP A 147 3.13 1.35 14.35
CA ASP A 147 1.78 1.17 14.90
C ASP A 147 0.77 2.10 14.20
N ILE A 148 1.22 3.27 13.67
CA ILE A 148 0.37 4.22 12.95
C ILE A 148 -0.25 3.63 11.68
N ILE A 149 0.51 2.78 10.95
CA ILE A 149 0.04 2.09 9.74
C ILE A 149 -1.18 1.23 10.09
N TYR A 150 -1.06 0.47 11.19
CA TYR A 150 -2.10 -0.43 11.66
C TYR A 150 -3.27 0.28 12.30
N GLN A 151 -3.02 1.39 12.98
CA GLN A 151 -4.07 2.22 13.54
C GLN A 151 -4.95 2.82 12.43
N ILE A 152 -4.34 3.49 11.45
CA ILE A 152 -5.10 4.09 10.33
C ILE A 152 -5.85 3.01 9.55
N ALA A 153 -5.15 1.95 9.11
CA ALA A 153 -5.78 0.90 8.32
C ALA A 153 -6.83 0.12 9.13
N GLY A 154 -6.52 -0.24 10.38
CA GLY A 154 -7.42 -0.98 11.26
C GLY A 154 -8.70 -0.22 11.59
N ASP A 155 -8.59 1.07 11.91
CA ASP A 155 -9.74 1.92 12.28
C ASP A 155 -10.62 2.30 11.08
N ILE A 156 -10.06 2.29 9.86
CA ILE A 156 -10.82 2.53 8.61
C ILE A 156 -11.48 1.23 8.13
N THR A 157 -10.75 0.11 8.14
CA THR A 157 -11.18 -1.13 7.46
C THR A 157 -11.77 -2.17 8.41
N GLU A 158 -11.49 -2.07 9.71
CA GLU A 158 -11.89 -3.05 10.75
C GLU A 158 -11.47 -4.49 10.40
N GLY A 159 -10.45 -4.66 9.57
CA GLY A 159 -10.03 -5.96 9.04
C GLY A 159 -11.00 -6.58 8.02
N ARG A 160 -11.97 -5.83 7.52
CA ARG A 160 -13.08 -6.35 6.71
C ARG A 160 -12.90 -6.17 5.21
N ILE A 161 -12.05 -5.24 4.78
CA ILE A 161 -11.76 -4.94 3.37
C ILE A 161 -10.25 -4.90 3.15
N PRO A 162 -9.78 -5.13 1.90
CA PRO A 162 -8.35 -5.14 1.61
C PRO A 162 -7.70 -3.76 1.67
N VAL A 163 -6.40 -3.77 1.95
CA VAL A 163 -5.54 -2.59 1.99
C VAL A 163 -4.36 -2.80 1.03
N ILE A 164 -3.99 -1.76 0.29
CA ILE A 164 -2.74 -1.67 -0.47
C ILE A 164 -1.78 -0.77 0.30
N PHE A 165 -0.52 -1.15 0.37
CA PHE A 165 0.52 -0.35 1.00
C PHE A 165 1.65 -0.07 0.00
N ALA A 166 2.01 1.18 -0.16
CA ALA A 166 3.21 1.63 -0.84
C ALA A 166 4.11 2.34 0.16
N ARG A 167 5.41 2.13 0.07
CA ARG A 167 6.40 2.79 0.91
C ARG A 167 6.69 4.20 0.41
N GLY A 168 6.84 5.15 1.32
CA GLY A 168 7.33 6.50 1.05
C GLY A 168 8.80 6.68 1.45
N ASN A 169 9.34 7.87 1.22
CA ASN A 169 10.74 8.16 1.54
C ASN A 169 10.97 8.34 3.06
N HIS A 170 10.00 8.83 3.82
CA HIS A 170 10.11 8.89 5.28
C HIS A 170 10.15 7.51 5.95
N ASP A 171 9.55 6.51 5.34
CA ASP A 171 9.63 5.11 5.79
C ASP A 171 11.06 4.56 5.78
N LEU A 172 11.98 5.20 5.04
CA LEU A 172 13.39 4.82 4.94
C LEU A 172 14.31 5.52 5.94
N ARG A 173 13.79 6.45 6.73
CA ARG A 173 14.58 7.32 7.61
C ARG A 173 14.59 6.80 9.03
N GLY A 174 15.60 6.02 9.40
CA GLY A 174 15.78 5.51 10.76
C GLY A 174 16.36 4.12 10.82
N VAL A 175 16.73 3.69 12.01
CA VAL A 175 17.43 2.42 12.25
C VAL A 175 16.61 1.19 11.84
N HIS A 176 15.28 1.25 11.92
CA HIS A 176 14.40 0.15 11.53
C HIS A 176 14.02 0.13 10.05
N ALA A 177 14.59 1.01 9.22
CA ALA A 177 14.40 0.96 7.78
C ALA A 177 14.92 -0.36 7.16
N GLU A 178 15.97 -0.94 7.75
CA GLU A 178 16.51 -2.24 7.33
C GLU A 178 15.53 -3.40 7.59
N ASP A 179 14.72 -3.28 8.64
CA ASP A 179 13.75 -4.28 9.07
C ASP A 179 12.33 -4.01 8.54
N LEU A 180 12.15 -2.98 7.71
CA LEU A 180 10.83 -2.52 7.28
C LEU A 180 9.95 -3.66 6.72
N ALA A 181 10.55 -4.57 5.96
CA ALA A 181 9.86 -5.72 5.40
C ALA A 181 9.31 -6.70 6.47
N ASP A 182 9.76 -6.61 7.72
CA ASP A 182 9.24 -7.39 8.83
C ASP A 182 7.99 -6.75 9.46
N TYR A 183 7.84 -5.43 9.29
CA TYR A 183 6.78 -4.64 9.91
C TYR A 183 5.72 -4.14 8.92
N THR A 184 5.94 -4.31 7.62
CA THR A 184 5.02 -3.89 6.56
C THR A 184 4.79 -5.02 5.56
N PRO A 185 3.72 -4.98 4.74
CA PRO A 185 3.50 -6.00 3.72
C PRO A 185 4.63 -5.98 2.68
N SER A 186 5.04 -7.16 2.22
CA SER A 186 6.10 -7.30 1.22
C SER A 186 5.94 -8.57 0.38
N ASP A 187 6.38 -8.53 -0.86
CA ASP A 187 6.48 -9.71 -1.72
C ASP A 187 7.90 -10.28 -1.64
N GLU A 188 8.10 -11.30 -0.81
CA GLU A 188 9.42 -11.90 -0.54
C GLU A 188 10.48 -10.86 -0.13
N GLY A 189 10.10 -9.93 0.75
CA GLY A 189 10.96 -8.85 1.21
C GLY A 189 11.02 -7.62 0.29
N ARG A 190 10.34 -7.67 -0.88
CA ARG A 190 10.25 -6.52 -1.80
C ARG A 190 9.06 -5.62 -1.43
N THR A 191 9.26 -4.33 -1.50
CA THR A 191 8.25 -3.30 -1.25
C THR A 191 7.51 -2.86 -2.51
N TYR A 192 7.90 -3.39 -3.67
CA TYR A 192 7.24 -3.24 -4.96
C TYR A 192 6.68 -4.58 -5.44
N PHE A 193 5.43 -4.57 -5.86
CA PHE A 193 4.68 -5.78 -6.20
C PHE A 193 3.46 -5.43 -7.06
N THR A 194 2.83 -6.45 -7.65
CA THR A 194 1.50 -6.32 -8.26
C THR A 194 0.42 -6.75 -7.28
N PHE A 195 -0.81 -6.34 -7.49
CA PHE A 195 -1.97 -6.80 -6.74
C PHE A 195 -3.17 -6.99 -7.65
N ARG A 196 -4.11 -7.82 -7.20
CA ARG A 196 -5.40 -7.97 -7.85
C ARG A 196 -6.53 -8.00 -6.82
N LEU A 197 -7.54 -7.15 -7.03
CA LEU A 197 -8.73 -7.01 -6.21
C LEU A 197 -9.96 -7.01 -7.11
N GLY A 198 -10.64 -8.16 -7.24
CA GLY A 198 -11.71 -8.33 -8.21
C GLY A 198 -11.22 -8.12 -9.64
N ASP A 199 -11.79 -7.14 -10.33
CA ASP A 199 -11.40 -6.72 -11.69
C ASP A 199 -10.40 -5.55 -11.72
N VAL A 200 -9.91 -5.10 -10.56
CA VAL A 200 -8.83 -4.14 -10.43
C VAL A 200 -7.49 -4.87 -10.36
N TRP A 201 -6.60 -4.57 -11.28
CA TRP A 201 -5.20 -4.92 -11.21
C TRP A 201 -4.38 -3.65 -10.94
N GLY A 202 -3.29 -3.77 -10.20
CA GLY A 202 -2.39 -2.64 -9.98
C GLY A 202 -0.97 -3.05 -9.71
N ILE A 203 -0.08 -2.09 -9.89
CA ILE A 203 1.34 -2.19 -9.58
C ILE A 203 1.71 -1.14 -8.54
N VAL A 204 2.37 -1.59 -7.48
CA VAL A 204 3.00 -0.72 -6.48
C VAL A 204 4.46 -0.57 -6.87
N LEU A 205 4.91 0.66 -7.03
CA LEU A 205 6.29 1.04 -7.28
C LEU A 205 6.84 1.82 -6.09
N ASP A 206 8.12 1.62 -5.81
CA ASP A 206 8.82 2.19 -4.68
C ASP A 206 10.00 3.04 -5.13
N CYS A 207 9.82 4.34 -5.17
CA CYS A 207 10.85 5.25 -5.64
C CYS A 207 12.05 5.43 -4.67
N GLY A 208 11.97 4.90 -3.45
CA GLY A 208 13.00 5.11 -2.44
C GLY A 208 13.08 6.57 -1.98
N GLU A 209 14.26 7.03 -1.62
CA GLU A 209 14.52 8.42 -1.21
C GLU A 209 14.43 9.41 -2.39
N ASP A 210 14.19 10.66 -2.05
CA ASP A 210 13.85 11.75 -2.96
C ASP A 210 15.04 12.56 -3.49
N LYS A 211 16.28 12.19 -3.11
CA LYS A 211 17.51 12.82 -3.57
C LYS A 211 18.51 11.75 -4.03
N LEU A 212 19.59 12.18 -4.68
CA LEU A 212 20.65 11.28 -5.13
C LEU A 212 21.35 10.60 -3.94
N ASP A 213 21.77 9.36 -4.11
CA ASP A 213 22.52 8.58 -3.10
C ASP A 213 23.76 9.30 -2.58
N SER A 214 24.33 10.21 -3.38
CA SER A 214 25.52 11.00 -3.04
C SER A 214 25.23 12.21 -2.14
N GLN A 215 23.99 12.47 -1.75
CA GLN A 215 23.68 13.59 -0.86
C GLN A 215 24.33 13.41 0.50
N VAL A 216 24.92 14.50 1.00
CA VAL A 216 25.70 14.49 2.24
C VAL A 216 24.86 14.05 3.44
N GLU A 217 23.59 14.40 3.45
CA GLU A 217 22.65 14.05 4.52
C GLU A 217 22.44 12.55 4.70
N TYR A 218 22.63 11.75 3.64
CA TYR A 218 22.50 10.29 3.71
C TYR A 218 23.79 9.60 4.24
N GLY A 219 24.90 10.31 4.32
CA GLY A 219 26.15 9.77 4.86
C GLY A 219 26.69 8.53 4.12
N GLY A 220 26.25 8.29 2.89
CA GLY A 220 26.62 7.10 2.10
C GLY A 220 25.93 5.81 2.56
N THR A 221 24.81 5.91 3.29
CA THR A 221 24.10 4.74 3.87
C THR A 221 23.01 4.18 2.99
N ILE A 222 22.64 4.85 1.89
CA ILE A 222 21.58 4.43 0.99
C ILE A 222 22.10 4.00 -0.38
N CYS A 223 21.31 3.20 -1.11
CA CYS A 223 21.63 2.70 -2.46
C CYS A 223 20.37 2.68 -3.34
N CYS A 224 19.63 3.79 -3.36
CA CYS A 224 18.34 3.90 -4.06
C CYS A 224 18.48 3.77 -5.57
N HIS A 225 19.55 4.24 -6.19
CA HIS A 225 19.77 4.02 -7.63
C HIS A 225 19.83 2.53 -7.98
N ALA A 226 20.63 1.75 -7.25
CA ALA A 226 20.72 0.31 -7.46
C ALA A 226 19.41 -0.42 -7.17
N PHE A 227 18.64 0.07 -6.19
CA PHE A 227 17.31 -0.44 -5.86
C PHE A 227 16.33 -0.20 -7.02
N ARG A 228 16.27 1.01 -7.61
CA ARG A 228 15.43 1.37 -8.75
C ARG A 228 15.77 0.55 -10.01
N LEU A 229 17.05 0.21 -10.24
CA LEU A 229 17.44 -0.69 -11.32
C LEU A 229 16.86 -2.10 -11.14
N ARG A 230 16.82 -2.64 -9.91
CA ARG A 230 16.15 -3.92 -9.63
C ARG A 230 14.64 -3.85 -9.84
N GLU A 231 14.06 -2.72 -9.53
CA GLU A 231 12.64 -2.46 -9.75
C GLU A 231 12.32 -2.31 -11.24
N THR A 232 13.19 -1.69 -12.03
CA THR A 232 13.08 -1.69 -13.50
C THR A 232 13.07 -3.12 -14.06
N ALA A 233 13.91 -4.01 -13.53
CA ALA A 233 13.90 -5.43 -13.92
C ALA A 233 12.61 -6.13 -13.49
N PHE A 234 12.02 -5.78 -12.35
CA PHE A 234 10.70 -6.26 -11.92
C PHE A 234 9.61 -5.77 -12.89
N LEU A 235 9.58 -4.49 -13.25
CA LEU A 235 8.62 -3.93 -14.19
C LEU A 235 8.66 -4.66 -15.54
N ARG A 236 9.85 -4.88 -16.08
CA ARG A 236 10.04 -5.65 -17.32
C ARG A 236 9.54 -7.10 -17.20
N ARG A 237 9.73 -7.75 -16.02
CA ARG A 237 9.21 -9.09 -15.76
C ARG A 237 7.68 -9.09 -15.70
N VAL A 238 7.05 -8.11 -15.07
CA VAL A 238 5.58 -7.95 -15.05
C VAL A 238 5.05 -7.83 -16.49
N ILE A 239 5.70 -7.01 -17.32
CA ILE A 239 5.34 -6.84 -18.74
C ILE A 239 5.49 -8.16 -19.53
N ALA A 240 6.57 -8.89 -19.29
CA ALA A 240 6.77 -10.18 -19.95
C ALA A 240 5.72 -11.25 -19.55
N ASN A 241 5.07 -11.08 -18.41
CA ASN A 241 4.03 -11.97 -17.90
C ASN A 241 2.62 -11.36 -18.00
N ALA A 242 2.38 -10.46 -18.94
CA ALA A 242 1.12 -9.70 -19.09
C ALA A 242 -0.15 -10.53 -18.94
N LYS A 243 -0.18 -11.75 -19.53
CA LYS A 243 -1.34 -12.67 -19.51
C LYS A 243 -1.72 -13.17 -18.10
N ASP A 244 -0.75 -13.24 -17.20
CA ASP A 244 -0.96 -13.63 -15.80
C ASP A 244 -1.12 -12.41 -14.89
N GLU A 245 -0.87 -11.22 -15.41
CA GLU A 245 -0.92 -9.94 -14.73
C GLU A 245 -2.09 -9.08 -15.25
N TYR A 246 -1.81 -7.97 -15.88
CA TYR A 246 -2.80 -6.97 -16.29
C TYR A 246 -3.68 -7.38 -17.49
N GLU A 247 -3.28 -8.36 -18.30
CA GLU A 247 -4.12 -8.95 -19.36
C GLU A 247 -4.88 -10.21 -18.90
N ALA A 248 -4.79 -10.56 -17.62
CA ALA A 248 -5.48 -11.72 -17.09
C ALA A 248 -7.01 -11.57 -17.22
N PRO A 249 -7.75 -12.66 -17.48
CA PRO A 249 -9.20 -12.61 -17.63
C PRO A 249 -9.89 -11.91 -16.46
N GLY A 250 -10.84 -11.02 -16.76
CA GLY A 250 -11.62 -10.27 -15.79
C GLY A 250 -10.91 -9.00 -15.25
N VAL A 251 -9.69 -8.69 -15.66
CA VAL A 251 -9.08 -7.39 -15.36
C VAL A 251 -9.72 -6.31 -16.23
N ARG A 252 -10.12 -5.19 -15.61
CA ARG A 252 -10.78 -4.06 -16.28
C ARG A 252 -10.17 -2.72 -15.95
N LEU A 253 -9.55 -2.58 -14.77
CA LEU A 253 -8.94 -1.35 -14.30
C LEU A 253 -7.49 -1.62 -13.92
N HIS A 254 -6.57 -0.82 -14.48
CA HIS A 254 -5.14 -0.87 -14.16
C HIS A 254 -4.75 0.38 -13.37
N LEU A 255 -4.15 0.19 -12.21
CA LEU A 255 -3.68 1.25 -11.33
C LEU A 255 -2.15 1.22 -11.19
N VAL A 256 -1.56 2.40 -11.12
CA VAL A 256 -0.17 2.59 -10.66
C VAL A 256 -0.22 3.30 -9.32
N VAL A 257 0.41 2.73 -8.31
CA VAL A 257 0.54 3.32 -6.97
C VAL A 257 2.02 3.53 -6.70
N ALA A 258 2.41 4.77 -6.52
CA ALA A 258 3.77 5.15 -6.17
C ALA A 258 3.72 6.39 -5.28
N HIS A 259 4.52 6.42 -4.22
CA HIS A 259 4.52 7.59 -3.35
C HIS A 259 5.00 8.84 -4.09
N ASN A 260 6.15 8.76 -4.74
CA ASN A 260 6.70 9.88 -5.52
C ASN A 260 6.04 9.97 -6.91
N PRO A 261 5.68 11.17 -7.38
CA PRO A 261 5.16 11.41 -8.74
C PRO A 261 6.30 11.36 -9.78
N PHE A 262 6.83 10.18 -10.06
CA PHE A 262 8.04 9.94 -10.86
C PHE A 262 7.95 10.40 -12.32
N SER A 263 6.77 10.79 -12.81
CA SER A 263 6.62 11.38 -14.15
C SER A 263 6.89 12.90 -14.20
N GLN A 264 7.07 13.52 -13.03
CA GLN A 264 7.35 14.93 -12.87
C GLN A 264 8.82 15.14 -12.50
N VAL A 265 9.43 16.20 -13.02
CA VAL A 265 10.75 16.69 -12.58
C VAL A 265 10.53 17.73 -11.48
N LEU A 266 11.01 17.45 -10.31
CA LEU A 266 10.94 18.37 -9.18
C LEU A 266 12.11 19.36 -9.21
N GLU A 267 12.03 20.41 -8.39
CA GLU A 267 13.12 21.37 -8.25
C GLU A 267 14.36 20.72 -7.58
N PRO A 268 15.59 21.11 -7.94
CA PRO A 268 16.78 20.62 -7.26
C PRO A 268 16.72 20.85 -5.73
N PRO A 269 17.15 19.87 -4.92
CA PRO A 269 17.91 18.64 -5.27
C PRO A 269 17.04 17.42 -5.56
N PHE A 270 15.73 17.57 -5.82
CA PHE A 270 14.78 16.48 -6.01
C PHE A 270 14.57 16.10 -7.49
N ASP A 271 15.34 16.67 -8.40
CA ASP A 271 15.32 16.46 -9.86
C ASP A 271 16.07 15.18 -10.30
N ILE A 272 15.87 14.09 -9.57
CA ILE A 272 16.64 12.85 -9.67
C ILE A 272 16.14 11.90 -10.77
N GLU A 273 17.02 10.99 -11.20
CA GLU A 273 16.69 9.76 -11.96
C GLU A 273 15.85 9.98 -13.24
N GLN A 274 15.95 11.15 -13.85
CA GLN A 274 15.08 11.53 -14.97
C GLN A 274 15.08 10.51 -16.13
N ASP A 275 16.24 9.91 -16.46
CA ASP A 275 16.32 8.92 -17.55
C ASP A 275 15.66 7.60 -17.15
N LEU A 276 15.85 7.15 -15.92
CA LEU A 276 15.24 5.94 -15.39
C LEU A 276 13.72 6.10 -15.26
N TYR A 277 13.25 7.22 -14.75
CA TYR A 277 11.82 7.50 -14.62
C TYR A 277 11.15 7.72 -15.99
N ARG A 278 11.85 8.27 -16.97
CA ARG A 278 11.37 8.32 -18.35
C ARG A 278 11.20 6.93 -18.93
N GLU A 279 12.15 6.02 -18.66
CA GLU A 279 12.04 4.63 -19.04
C GLU A 279 10.82 3.96 -18.38
N TRP A 280 10.59 4.16 -17.08
CA TRP A 280 9.40 3.64 -16.39
C TRP A 280 8.11 4.16 -17.01
N CYS A 281 8.03 5.47 -17.24
CA CYS A 281 6.88 6.09 -17.91
C CYS A 281 6.61 5.45 -19.27
N GLN A 282 7.66 5.26 -20.08
CA GLN A 282 7.55 4.62 -21.41
C GLN A 282 7.08 3.17 -21.31
N LEU A 283 7.71 2.35 -20.49
CA LEU A 283 7.37 0.93 -20.31
C LEU A 283 5.91 0.78 -19.84
N ILE A 284 5.49 1.57 -18.85
CA ILE A 284 4.15 1.54 -18.30
C ILE A 284 3.14 2.01 -19.36
N LYS A 285 3.42 3.08 -20.05
CA LYS A 285 2.54 3.67 -21.07
C LYS A 285 2.33 2.73 -22.26
N GLU A 286 3.42 2.13 -22.78
CA GLU A 286 3.39 1.34 -24.00
C GLU A 286 2.95 -0.11 -23.81
N SER A 287 3.03 -0.64 -22.57
CA SER A 287 2.74 -2.04 -22.29
C SER A 287 1.54 -2.24 -21.37
N ILE A 288 1.48 -1.52 -20.25
CA ILE A 288 0.46 -1.74 -19.20
C ILE A 288 -0.81 -0.95 -19.49
N HIS A 289 -0.69 0.24 -20.10
CA HIS A 289 -1.81 1.15 -20.37
C HIS A 289 -2.70 1.42 -19.13
N PRO A 290 -2.14 1.94 -18.03
CA PRO A 290 -2.93 2.15 -16.83
C PRO A 290 -3.95 3.27 -17.04
N GLN A 291 -5.04 3.20 -16.28
CA GLN A 291 -6.07 4.24 -16.30
C GLN A 291 -5.80 5.36 -15.30
N LEU A 292 -5.07 5.07 -14.21
CA LEU A 292 -4.83 6.05 -13.16
C LEU A 292 -3.53 5.77 -12.41
N MET A 293 -2.78 6.83 -12.10
CA MET A 293 -1.62 6.82 -11.22
C MET A 293 -1.92 7.63 -9.96
N LEU A 294 -1.60 7.07 -8.79
CA LEU A 294 -1.87 7.64 -7.48
C LEU A 294 -0.54 7.92 -6.78
N CYS A 295 -0.35 9.18 -6.37
CA CYS A 295 0.89 9.64 -5.73
C CYS A 295 0.62 10.43 -4.44
N GLY A 296 1.65 10.66 -3.63
CA GLY A 296 1.72 11.54 -2.48
C GLY A 296 2.91 12.49 -2.57
N HIS A 297 3.72 12.58 -1.50
CA HIS A 297 5.05 13.20 -1.42
C HIS A 297 5.10 14.73 -1.53
N ILE A 298 4.30 15.33 -2.42
CA ILE A 298 4.39 16.77 -2.75
C ILE A 298 3.74 17.66 -1.69
N HIS A 299 2.97 17.10 -0.77
CA HIS A 299 2.18 17.84 0.23
C HIS A 299 1.26 18.93 -0.36
N ARG A 300 0.94 18.82 -1.64
CA ARG A 300 0.02 19.69 -2.37
C ARG A 300 -0.79 18.84 -3.34
N ARG A 301 -2.09 18.75 -3.11
CA ARG A 301 -2.99 17.99 -3.97
C ARG A 301 -3.16 18.64 -5.35
N TYR A 302 -3.14 17.85 -6.39
CA TYR A 302 -3.51 18.25 -7.76
C TYR A 302 -3.78 17.02 -8.62
N ILE A 303 -4.36 17.27 -9.79
CA ILE A 303 -4.57 16.29 -10.85
C ILE A 303 -3.74 16.73 -12.05
N SER A 304 -2.97 15.82 -12.60
CA SER A 304 -2.18 16.01 -13.81
C SER A 304 -2.68 15.09 -14.91
N LEU A 305 -2.91 15.64 -16.09
CA LEU A 305 -3.23 14.87 -17.28
C LEU A 305 -1.98 14.72 -18.15
N PRO A 306 -1.85 13.64 -18.94
CA PRO A 306 -0.80 13.53 -19.95
C PRO A 306 -0.75 14.76 -20.85
N GLY A 307 0.45 15.30 -21.08
CA GLY A 307 0.68 16.53 -21.82
C GLY A 307 0.47 17.83 -21.03
N SER A 308 0.15 17.76 -19.74
CA SER A 308 0.06 18.95 -18.87
C SER A 308 1.46 19.47 -18.49
N GLN A 309 1.50 20.60 -17.79
CA GLN A 309 2.76 21.20 -17.29
C GLN A 309 3.55 20.30 -16.32
N TYR A 310 2.90 19.33 -15.68
CA TYR A 310 3.53 18.38 -14.78
C TYR A 310 4.01 17.09 -15.49
N ASP A 311 3.61 16.89 -16.75
CA ASP A 311 4.10 15.77 -17.58
C ASP A 311 5.43 16.14 -18.25
N GLN A 312 6.53 15.89 -17.53
CA GLN A 312 7.87 16.22 -18.04
C GLN A 312 8.66 14.98 -18.51
N LEU A 313 8.24 13.78 -18.09
CA LEU A 313 8.94 12.53 -18.41
C LEU A 313 8.07 11.54 -19.20
N GLY A 314 6.92 11.96 -19.72
CA GLY A 314 6.03 11.12 -20.51
C GLY A 314 5.00 10.37 -19.68
N GLN A 315 4.29 11.08 -18.81
CA GLN A 315 3.25 10.57 -17.92
C GLN A 315 2.35 9.52 -18.59
N PRO A 316 2.22 8.32 -18.03
CA PRO A 316 1.54 7.21 -18.70
C PRO A 316 0.02 7.33 -18.74
N CYS A 317 -0.58 7.96 -17.74
CA CYS A 317 -2.03 8.11 -17.57
C CYS A 317 -2.32 9.32 -16.69
N PRO A 318 -3.59 9.71 -16.46
CA PRO A 318 -3.94 10.70 -15.45
C PRO A 318 -3.31 10.36 -14.10
N MET A 319 -2.74 11.35 -13.42
CA MET A 319 -2.09 11.23 -12.13
C MET A 319 -2.82 12.09 -11.10
N ILE A 320 -3.02 11.55 -9.91
CA ILE A 320 -3.56 12.28 -8.76
C ILE A 320 -2.50 12.29 -7.67
N VAL A 321 -2.07 13.48 -7.24
CA VAL A 321 -1.37 13.65 -5.96
C VAL A 321 -2.44 13.75 -4.88
N CYS A 322 -2.52 12.71 -4.04
CA CYS A 322 -3.69 12.37 -3.24
C CYS A 322 -3.76 13.10 -1.89
N SER A 323 -2.70 13.82 -1.50
CA SER A 323 -2.62 14.45 -0.19
C SER A 323 -2.20 15.91 -0.26
N GLU A 324 -2.64 16.68 0.72
CA GLU A 324 -2.12 18.02 1.00
C GLU A 324 -1.88 18.16 2.50
N VAL A 325 -0.69 18.64 2.86
CA VAL A 325 -0.36 19.01 4.23
C VAL A 325 -0.01 20.49 4.25
N LYS A 326 -0.88 21.30 4.85
CA LYS A 326 -0.72 22.74 4.88
C LYS A 326 -1.14 23.31 6.23
N ASP A 327 -0.24 24.04 6.89
CA ASP A 327 -0.50 24.68 8.20
C ASP A 327 -1.08 23.72 9.25
N GLY A 328 -0.57 22.47 9.29
CA GLY A 328 -1.05 21.43 10.19
C GLY A 328 -2.44 20.85 9.83
N ARG A 329 -2.97 21.19 8.67
CA ARG A 329 -4.21 20.62 8.15
C ARG A 329 -3.87 19.58 7.08
N PHE A 330 -4.61 18.50 7.09
CA PHE A 330 -4.45 17.36 6.19
C PHE A 330 -5.65 17.28 5.26
N THR A 331 -5.39 16.93 4.01
CA THR A 331 -6.42 16.57 3.03
C THR A 331 -6.03 15.28 2.37
N PHE A 332 -6.97 14.38 2.17
CA PHE A 332 -6.80 13.05 1.57
C PHE A 332 -7.76 12.87 0.40
N CYS A 333 -7.63 11.76 -0.32
CA CYS A 333 -8.31 11.56 -1.59
C CYS A 333 -9.21 10.33 -1.58
N GLY A 334 -10.49 10.50 -1.87
CA GLY A 334 -11.41 9.43 -2.23
C GLY A 334 -11.61 9.37 -3.74
N VAL A 335 -11.65 8.17 -4.30
CA VAL A 335 -11.84 7.93 -5.74
C VAL A 335 -12.95 6.92 -5.95
N ARG A 336 -13.85 7.23 -6.89
CA ARG A 336 -14.83 6.29 -7.45
C ARG A 336 -14.64 6.23 -8.95
N VAL A 337 -14.46 5.05 -9.49
CA VAL A 337 -14.29 4.86 -10.93
C VAL A 337 -15.63 4.47 -11.55
N ASP A 338 -16.17 5.31 -12.42
CA ASP A 338 -17.44 5.08 -13.11
C ASP A 338 -17.19 4.42 -14.47
N ASP A 339 -17.67 3.18 -14.63
CA ASP A 339 -17.61 2.37 -15.88
C ASP A 339 -16.22 2.29 -16.56
N CYS A 340 -15.14 2.45 -15.80
CA CYS A 340 -13.74 2.55 -16.27
C CYS A 340 -13.49 3.69 -17.28
N GLU A 341 -14.40 4.65 -17.42
CA GLU A 341 -14.26 5.78 -18.32
C GLU A 341 -13.93 7.08 -17.57
N THR A 342 -14.37 7.19 -16.33
CA THR A 342 -14.24 8.41 -15.53
C THR A 342 -13.94 8.06 -14.08
N ALA A 343 -13.02 8.79 -13.46
CA ALA A 343 -12.81 8.75 -12.02
C ALA A 343 -13.40 10.02 -11.38
N GLN A 344 -14.31 9.85 -10.42
CA GLN A 344 -14.78 10.92 -9.54
C GLN A 344 -13.84 11.01 -8.36
N VAL A 345 -13.14 12.11 -8.26
CA VAL A 345 -12.14 12.39 -7.23
C VAL A 345 -12.75 13.35 -6.21
N SER A 346 -12.65 13.00 -4.94
CA SER A 346 -13.09 13.84 -3.82
C SER A 346 -11.91 14.08 -2.88
N PHE A 347 -11.52 15.31 -2.70
CA PHE A 347 -10.53 15.68 -1.69
C PHE A 347 -11.26 16.04 -0.39
N VAL A 348 -10.91 15.32 0.68
CA VAL A 348 -11.58 15.42 1.98
C VAL A 348 -10.57 15.87 3.02
N ASN A 349 -10.91 16.94 3.74
CA ASN A 349 -10.09 17.46 4.82
C ASN A 349 -10.10 16.53 6.05
N GLY A 350 -9.06 16.60 6.87
CA GLY A 350 -8.93 15.82 8.09
C GLY A 350 -9.98 16.10 9.16
N ASP A 351 -10.81 17.13 9.00
CA ASP A 351 -11.99 17.39 9.84
C ASP A 351 -13.29 16.77 9.25
N GLY A 352 -13.18 16.06 8.13
CA GLY A 352 -14.29 15.44 7.43
C GLY A 352 -15.01 16.35 6.43
N SER A 353 -14.66 17.62 6.33
CA SER A 353 -15.26 18.51 5.34
C SER A 353 -14.78 18.22 3.93
N LEU A 354 -15.62 18.39 2.92
CA LEU A 354 -15.24 18.27 1.52
C LEU A 354 -14.43 19.49 1.10
N ALA A 355 -13.19 19.28 0.65
CA ALA A 355 -12.32 20.35 0.19
C ALA A 355 -12.54 20.69 -1.30
N ASP A 356 -12.68 19.65 -2.14
CA ASP A 356 -12.84 19.82 -3.58
C ASP A 356 -13.31 18.50 -4.24
N THR A 357 -13.83 18.59 -5.47
CA THR A 357 -14.18 17.45 -6.31
C THR A 357 -13.76 17.68 -7.74
N ALA A 358 -13.38 16.61 -8.42
CA ALA A 358 -13.04 16.66 -9.85
C ALA A 358 -13.49 15.37 -10.55
N SER A 359 -13.77 15.50 -11.84
CA SER A 359 -14.01 14.37 -12.74
C SER A 359 -12.81 14.22 -13.66
N VAL A 360 -12.19 13.05 -13.65
CA VAL A 360 -10.97 12.74 -14.41
C VAL A 360 -11.31 11.75 -15.50
N PRO A 361 -11.15 12.10 -16.79
CA PRO A 361 -11.33 11.15 -17.87
C PRO A 361 -10.22 10.09 -17.80
N LEU A 362 -10.60 8.81 -17.87
CA LEU A 362 -9.67 7.69 -17.92
C LEU A 362 -9.42 7.29 -19.38
N ALA A 363 -8.20 6.85 -19.68
CA ALA A 363 -7.93 6.26 -20.96
C ALA A 363 -8.73 4.96 -21.12
N ALA A 364 -9.30 4.73 -22.30
CA ALA A 364 -9.94 3.46 -22.57
C ALA A 364 -8.91 2.33 -22.44
N PRO A 365 -9.22 1.20 -21.78
CA PRO A 365 -8.33 0.05 -21.77
C PRO A 365 -8.06 -0.37 -23.21
N SER A 366 -6.80 -0.60 -23.55
CA SER A 366 -6.45 -1.17 -24.86
C SER A 366 -7.10 -2.55 -24.99
N ARG A 367 -7.90 -2.73 -26.03
CA ARG A 367 -8.60 -3.98 -26.34
C ARG A 367 -7.62 -5.04 -26.83
#